data_0ef96e989a9afacecb08462aeb22051b
#
_entry.id   0ef96e989a9afacecb08462aeb22051b
#
_cell.length_a   1.000
_cell.length_b   1.000
_cell.length_c   1.000
_cell.angle_alpha   90.00
_cell.angle_beta   90.00
_cell.angle_gamma   90.00
#
_symmetry.space_group_name_H-M   'P 1'
#
loop_
_entity.id
_entity.type
_entity.pdbx_description
1 polymer ?
#
loop_
_entity_poly.entity_id
_entity_poly.type
_entity_poly.pdbx_seq_one_letter_code
_entity_poly.pdbx_strand_id
1 'polypeptide(L)'
;MDDGLVRRMYLDGQREWPLVALEFATFERHWQGRLAVDGPLAACGGADLFLSCACAAGNAEALRVFERENRPVARSAIAKVRREDQFVDDCLQDLWEKLLWGPNAKIAKYAGRGALKAWVRVTATRAALDRCRELGVAAARHTELSYELAVVPQTTELALLRTRYAEAFQSALRNAVAALPARERNALRMHLGGGCSIDQIGLTYGVHRATAARWLERARESIAGGVRDALAAREVRLTASEFRSLGHALASELELRLSGSFIDGVVAER
;
A
#
# COMPACT_ATOMS: atom_id res chain seq x y z
N MET A 1 -18.47 -2.82 -22.78
CA MET A 1 -17.16 -3.13 -22.18
C MET A 1 -16.19 -2.09 -22.71
N ASP A 2 -15.41 -1.42 -21.86
CA ASP A 2 -14.56 -0.32 -22.35
C ASP A 2 -13.20 -0.90 -22.84
N ASP A 3 -13.22 -1.42 -24.08
CA ASP A 3 -12.01 -1.94 -24.75
C ASP A 3 -10.88 -0.90 -24.79
N GLY A 4 -11.24 0.38 -24.79
CA GLY A 4 -10.28 1.48 -24.77
C GLY A 4 -9.51 1.58 -23.46
N LEU A 5 -10.13 1.24 -22.32
CA LEU A 5 -9.48 1.26 -21.01
C LEU A 5 -8.45 0.14 -20.90
N VAL A 6 -8.84 -1.08 -21.24
CA VAL A 6 -7.94 -2.27 -21.17
C VAL A 6 -6.73 -2.06 -22.07
N ARG A 7 -6.95 -1.54 -23.28
CA ARG A 7 -5.86 -1.27 -24.22
C ARG A 7 -4.91 -0.18 -23.72
N ARG A 8 -5.44 0.88 -23.11
CA ARG A 8 -4.60 1.92 -22.48
C ARG A 8 -3.73 1.34 -21.36
N MET A 9 -4.32 0.54 -20.45
CA MET A 9 -3.59 -0.09 -19.36
C MET A 9 -2.49 -1.03 -19.85
N TYR A 10 -2.74 -1.76 -20.92
CA TYR A 10 -1.74 -2.62 -21.56
C TYR A 10 -0.59 -1.79 -22.14
N LEU A 11 -0.89 -0.71 -22.86
CA LEU A 11 0.12 0.18 -23.45
C LEU A 11 0.94 0.91 -22.35
N ASP A 12 0.33 1.30 -21.26
CA ASP A 12 1.03 1.86 -20.11
C ASP A 12 1.99 0.85 -19.51
N GLY A 13 1.59 -0.42 -19.42
CA GLY A 13 2.45 -1.51 -19.00
C GLY A 13 3.64 -1.75 -19.92
N GLN A 14 3.43 -1.77 -21.22
CA GLN A 14 4.51 -1.91 -22.21
C GLN A 14 5.50 -0.74 -22.16
N ARG A 15 5.00 0.47 -21.90
CA ARG A 15 5.85 1.66 -21.78
C ARG A 15 6.71 1.65 -20.53
N GLU A 16 6.14 1.23 -19.40
CA GLU A 16 6.86 1.15 -18.13
C GLU A 16 7.83 -0.03 -18.09
N TRP A 17 7.44 -1.16 -18.70
CA TRP A 17 8.20 -2.41 -18.70
C TRP A 17 8.55 -2.89 -20.13
N PRO A 18 9.39 -2.15 -20.86
CA PRO A 18 9.60 -2.41 -22.30
C PRO A 18 10.28 -3.76 -22.61
N LEU A 19 10.95 -4.35 -21.63
CA LEU A 19 11.60 -5.66 -21.78
C LEU A 19 10.67 -6.84 -21.45
N VAL A 20 9.50 -6.57 -20.90
CA VAL A 20 8.53 -7.59 -20.51
C VAL A 20 7.58 -7.86 -21.68
N ALA A 21 7.76 -9.00 -22.32
CA ALA A 21 6.87 -9.45 -23.40
C ALA A 21 5.59 -10.07 -22.79
N LEU A 22 4.43 -9.52 -23.16
CA LEU A 22 3.12 -10.07 -22.80
C LEU A 22 2.17 -9.85 -23.97
N GLU A 23 1.46 -10.91 -24.39
CA GLU A 23 0.44 -10.78 -25.43
C GLU A 23 -0.80 -10.08 -24.90
N PHE A 24 -1.39 -9.20 -25.72
CA PHE A 24 -2.62 -8.46 -25.36
C PHE A 24 -3.76 -9.41 -24.96
N ALA A 25 -3.97 -10.48 -25.71
CA ALA A 25 -5.02 -11.46 -25.41
C ALA A 25 -4.85 -12.13 -24.03
N THR A 26 -3.61 -12.33 -23.59
CA THR A 26 -3.33 -12.87 -22.23
C THR A 26 -3.65 -11.84 -21.15
N PHE A 27 -3.27 -10.60 -21.37
CA PHE A 27 -3.59 -9.50 -20.48
C PHE A 27 -5.10 -9.27 -20.37
N GLU A 28 -5.80 -9.24 -21.50
CA GLU A 28 -7.25 -9.06 -21.56
C GLU A 28 -8.01 -10.18 -20.84
N ARG A 29 -7.61 -11.45 -21.03
CA ARG A 29 -8.19 -12.59 -20.32
C ARG A 29 -7.98 -12.49 -18.81
N HIS A 30 -6.79 -12.08 -18.38
CA HIS A 30 -6.48 -11.86 -16.98
C HIS A 30 -7.35 -10.74 -16.39
N TRP A 31 -7.48 -9.62 -17.10
CA TRP A 31 -8.36 -8.52 -16.75
C TRP A 31 -9.82 -8.94 -16.60
N GLN A 32 -10.36 -9.67 -17.59
CA GLN A 32 -11.74 -10.16 -17.56
C GLN A 32 -11.96 -11.11 -16.38
N GLY A 33 -11.04 -11.99 -16.10
CA GLY A 33 -11.08 -12.88 -14.95
C GLY A 33 -11.11 -12.10 -13.62
N ARG A 34 -10.35 -11.01 -13.52
CA ARG A 34 -10.34 -10.14 -12.33
C ARG A 34 -11.63 -9.33 -12.20
N LEU A 35 -12.17 -8.80 -13.30
CA LEU A 35 -13.47 -8.11 -13.31
C LEU A 35 -14.61 -8.97 -12.78
N ALA A 36 -14.63 -10.25 -13.19
CA ALA A 36 -15.66 -11.19 -12.77
C ALA A 36 -15.62 -11.46 -11.24
N VAL A 37 -14.43 -11.45 -10.64
CA VAL A 37 -14.24 -11.75 -9.21
C VAL A 37 -14.29 -10.48 -8.36
N ASP A 38 -13.69 -9.39 -8.81
CA ASP A 38 -13.42 -8.20 -8.00
C ASP A 38 -14.34 -7.01 -8.33
N GLY A 39 -15.17 -7.13 -9.38
CA GLY A 39 -16.03 -6.04 -9.87
C GLY A 39 -15.23 -4.93 -10.60
N PRO A 40 -15.87 -3.78 -10.90
CA PRO A 40 -15.25 -2.71 -11.66
C PRO A 40 -13.90 -2.25 -11.06
N LEU A 41 -12.85 -2.36 -11.85
CA LEU A 41 -11.50 -1.95 -11.47
C LEU A 41 -11.31 -0.47 -11.83
N ALA A 42 -11.70 0.43 -10.94
CA ALA A 42 -11.49 1.85 -11.13
C ALA A 42 -10.06 2.24 -10.74
N ALA A 43 -9.40 3.03 -11.59
CA ALA A 43 -8.11 3.70 -11.35
C ALA A 43 -6.96 2.79 -10.90
N CYS A 44 -6.79 1.65 -11.56
CA CYS A 44 -5.64 0.80 -11.34
C CYS A 44 -4.42 1.31 -12.10
N GLY A 45 -3.24 1.19 -11.53
CA GLY A 45 -1.99 1.36 -12.27
C GLY A 45 -1.89 0.27 -13.34
N GLY A 46 -2.11 0.64 -14.61
CA GLY A 46 -2.06 -0.31 -15.74
C GLY A 46 -0.73 -1.06 -15.77
N ALA A 47 0.37 -0.38 -15.50
CA ALA A 47 1.70 -0.92 -15.45
C ALA A 47 1.88 -2.02 -14.36
N ASP A 48 1.30 -1.81 -13.19
CA ASP A 48 1.36 -2.79 -12.10
C ASP A 48 0.55 -4.05 -12.41
N LEU A 49 -0.62 -3.88 -13.03
CA LEU A 49 -1.44 -5.01 -13.45
C LEU A 49 -0.80 -5.78 -14.60
N PHE A 50 -0.17 -5.07 -15.55
CA PHE A 50 0.59 -5.67 -16.65
C PHE A 50 1.74 -6.53 -16.12
N LEU A 51 2.54 -5.98 -15.18
CA LEU A 51 3.65 -6.71 -14.57
C LEU A 51 3.17 -7.94 -13.82
N SER A 52 2.11 -7.81 -13.01
CA SER A 52 1.55 -8.95 -12.26
C SER A 52 0.98 -10.03 -13.17
N CYS A 53 0.33 -9.66 -14.27
CA CYS A 53 -0.18 -10.58 -15.27
C CYS A 53 0.97 -11.33 -15.96
N ALA A 54 2.04 -10.63 -16.36
CA ALA A 54 3.20 -11.23 -16.97
C ALA A 54 3.92 -12.20 -16.01
N CYS A 55 4.01 -11.86 -14.73
CA CYS A 55 4.51 -12.77 -13.69
C CYS A 55 3.63 -14.02 -13.56
N ALA A 56 2.32 -13.85 -13.53
CA ALA A 56 1.36 -14.96 -13.46
C ALA A 56 1.43 -15.88 -14.70
N ALA A 57 1.78 -15.31 -15.86
CA ALA A 57 2.03 -16.06 -17.09
C ALA A 57 3.42 -16.74 -17.12
N GLY A 58 4.23 -16.59 -16.09
CA GLY A 58 5.57 -17.22 -15.99
C GLY A 58 6.65 -16.52 -16.83
N ASN A 59 6.44 -15.25 -17.23
CA ASN A 59 7.44 -14.51 -17.99
C ASN A 59 8.69 -14.29 -17.15
N ALA A 60 9.84 -14.81 -17.58
CA ALA A 60 11.08 -14.78 -16.81
C ALA A 60 11.59 -13.35 -16.55
N GLU A 61 11.44 -12.43 -17.51
CA GLU A 61 11.86 -11.05 -17.34
C GLU A 61 10.94 -10.31 -16.38
N ALA A 62 9.62 -10.55 -16.46
CA ALA A 62 8.66 -10.00 -15.52
C ALA A 62 8.95 -10.43 -14.07
N LEU A 63 9.31 -11.70 -13.86
CA LEU A 63 9.69 -12.23 -12.54
C LEU A 63 10.94 -11.54 -12.00
N ARG A 64 11.99 -11.34 -12.85
CA ARG A 64 13.21 -10.62 -12.45
C ARG A 64 12.92 -9.15 -12.09
N VAL A 65 12.14 -8.46 -12.91
CA VAL A 65 11.73 -7.08 -12.67
C VAL A 65 10.91 -7.00 -11.38
N PHE A 66 9.92 -7.85 -11.21
CA PHE A 66 9.10 -7.90 -10.01
C PHE A 66 9.95 -8.10 -8.75
N GLU A 67 10.87 -9.04 -8.76
CA GLU A 67 11.75 -9.30 -7.63
C GLU A 67 12.65 -8.10 -7.34
N ARG A 68 13.31 -7.53 -8.33
CA ARG A 68 14.18 -6.36 -8.18
C ARG A 68 13.45 -5.19 -7.53
N GLU A 69 12.25 -4.87 -8.02
CA GLU A 69 11.46 -3.72 -7.56
C GLU A 69 10.80 -3.93 -6.20
N ASN A 70 10.46 -5.16 -5.84
CA ASN A 70 9.63 -5.44 -4.67
C ASN A 70 10.39 -6.11 -3.52
N ARG A 71 11.58 -6.72 -3.79
CA ARG A 71 12.38 -7.37 -2.73
C ARG A 71 12.78 -6.41 -1.60
N PRO A 72 13.24 -5.17 -1.87
CA PRO A 72 13.56 -4.21 -0.80
C PRO A 72 12.33 -3.85 0.05
N VAL A 73 11.17 -3.72 -0.60
CA VAL A 73 9.90 -3.38 0.07
C VAL A 73 9.47 -4.52 0.99
N ALA A 74 9.51 -5.76 0.50
CA ALA A 74 9.17 -6.94 1.27
C ALA A 74 10.13 -7.14 2.44
N ARG A 75 11.45 -7.03 2.21
CA ARG A 75 12.48 -7.14 3.25
C ARG A 75 12.26 -6.12 4.37
N SER A 76 12.02 -4.87 4.00
CA SER A 76 11.73 -3.80 4.96
C SER A 76 10.45 -4.06 5.77
N ALA A 77 9.41 -4.60 5.14
CA ALA A 77 8.16 -4.93 5.80
C ALA A 77 8.33 -6.07 6.82
N ILE A 78 9.03 -7.13 6.45
CA ILE A 78 9.33 -8.29 7.32
C ILE A 78 10.21 -7.84 8.50
N ALA A 79 11.27 -7.05 8.24
CA ALA A 79 12.18 -6.56 9.27
C ALA A 79 11.50 -5.65 10.31
N LYS A 80 10.37 -5.02 9.96
CA LYS A 80 9.54 -4.28 10.92
C LYS A 80 8.81 -5.21 11.91
N VAL A 81 8.48 -6.42 11.49
CA VAL A 81 7.87 -7.44 12.35
C VAL A 81 8.92 -8.06 13.25
N ARG A 82 10.04 -8.50 12.69
CA ARG A 82 11.18 -9.06 13.41
C ARG A 82 12.47 -8.80 12.64
N ARG A 83 13.49 -8.26 13.33
CA ARG A 83 14.74 -7.75 12.71
C ARG A 83 15.84 -8.80 12.54
N GLU A 84 15.65 -10.00 13.03
CA GLU A 84 16.62 -11.08 12.94
C GLU A 84 16.84 -11.47 11.47
N ASP A 85 18.09 -11.37 10.98
CA ASP A 85 18.39 -11.56 9.57
C ASP A 85 17.95 -12.92 9.04
N GLN A 86 18.19 -14.00 9.80
CA GLN A 86 17.74 -15.33 9.45
C GLN A 86 16.22 -15.40 9.28
N PHE A 87 15.45 -14.81 10.21
CA PHE A 87 14.00 -14.75 10.13
C PHE A 87 13.55 -13.99 8.89
N VAL A 88 14.21 -12.87 8.57
CA VAL A 88 13.88 -12.04 7.41
C VAL A 88 14.12 -12.80 6.10
N ASP A 89 15.25 -13.50 6.01
CA ASP A 89 15.63 -14.25 4.80
C ASP A 89 14.71 -15.46 4.58
N ASP A 90 14.41 -16.22 5.63
CA ASP A 90 13.46 -17.34 5.59
C ASP A 90 12.06 -16.87 5.16
N CYS A 91 11.56 -15.78 5.77
CA CYS A 91 10.27 -15.22 5.39
C CYS A 91 10.22 -14.71 3.96
N LEU A 92 11.32 -14.12 3.46
CA LEU A 92 11.41 -13.67 2.07
C LEU A 92 11.35 -14.84 1.11
N GLN A 93 12.08 -15.91 1.40
CA GLN A 93 12.08 -17.12 0.57
C GLN A 93 10.67 -17.72 0.50
N ASP A 94 10.04 -17.97 1.64
CA ASP A 94 8.67 -18.50 1.73
C ASP A 94 7.65 -17.60 1.02
N LEU A 95 7.83 -16.28 1.16
CA LEU A 95 6.97 -15.30 0.53
C LEU A 95 7.08 -15.36 -1.00
N TRP A 96 8.30 -15.38 -1.54
CA TRP A 96 8.54 -15.43 -2.98
C TRP A 96 8.00 -16.72 -3.59
N GLU A 97 8.21 -17.84 -2.92
CA GLU A 97 7.65 -19.13 -3.34
C GLU A 97 6.11 -19.04 -3.44
N LYS A 98 5.44 -18.57 -2.40
CA LYS A 98 3.97 -18.43 -2.37
C LYS A 98 3.43 -17.36 -3.33
N LEU A 99 4.22 -16.33 -3.64
CA LEU A 99 3.81 -15.25 -4.53
C LEU A 99 3.91 -15.65 -6.00
N LEU A 100 5.00 -16.27 -6.39
CA LEU A 100 5.40 -16.38 -7.79
C LEU A 100 5.31 -17.81 -8.35
N TRP A 101 5.31 -18.84 -7.47
CA TRP A 101 5.41 -20.21 -7.93
C TRP A 101 4.17 -21.05 -7.59
N GLY A 102 3.93 -22.05 -8.46
CA GLY A 102 2.87 -23.02 -8.27
C GLY A 102 1.51 -22.61 -8.84
N PRO A 103 0.55 -23.55 -8.87
CA PRO A 103 -0.76 -23.35 -9.49
C PRO A 103 -1.63 -22.29 -8.79
N ASN A 104 -1.28 -21.94 -7.56
CA ASN A 104 -1.98 -20.96 -6.75
C ASN A 104 -1.11 -19.71 -6.46
N ALA A 105 -0.15 -19.38 -7.33
CA ALA A 105 0.68 -18.20 -7.19
C ALA A 105 -0.16 -16.96 -6.86
N LYS A 106 0.12 -16.33 -5.70
CA LYS A 106 -0.72 -15.24 -5.19
C LYS A 106 -0.68 -14.00 -6.08
N ILE A 107 0.38 -13.83 -6.89
CA ILE A 107 0.51 -12.71 -7.83
C ILE A 107 -0.67 -12.65 -8.82
N ALA A 108 -1.20 -13.80 -9.23
CA ALA A 108 -2.38 -13.90 -10.08
C ALA A 108 -3.66 -13.33 -9.43
N LYS A 109 -3.66 -13.17 -8.08
CA LYS A 109 -4.77 -12.59 -7.31
C LYS A 109 -4.67 -11.08 -7.14
N TYR A 110 -3.58 -10.45 -7.58
CA TYR A 110 -3.48 -9.01 -7.55
C TYR A 110 -4.49 -8.40 -8.52
N ALA A 111 -5.40 -7.60 -7.96
CA ALA A 111 -6.55 -7.04 -8.68
C ALA A 111 -6.29 -5.62 -9.22
N GLY A 112 -5.05 -5.11 -9.15
CA GLY A 112 -4.75 -3.74 -9.57
C GLY A 112 -5.34 -2.65 -8.66
N ARG A 113 -5.88 -2.98 -7.50
CA ARG A 113 -6.45 -2.03 -6.54
C ARG A 113 -5.35 -1.41 -5.68
N GLY A 114 -4.82 -0.28 -6.12
CA GLY A 114 -3.68 0.38 -5.50
C GLY A 114 -2.34 -0.16 -6.03
N ALA A 115 -1.23 0.43 -5.60
CA ALA A 115 0.08 0.07 -6.12
C ALA A 115 0.51 -1.35 -5.72
N LEU A 116 1.16 -2.03 -6.66
CA LEU A 116 1.69 -3.38 -6.46
C LEU A 116 2.68 -3.44 -5.28
N LYS A 117 3.52 -2.43 -5.11
CA LYS A 117 4.44 -2.30 -3.97
C LYS A 117 3.73 -2.28 -2.61
N ALA A 118 2.56 -1.64 -2.52
CA ALA A 118 1.76 -1.65 -1.30
C ALA A 118 1.14 -3.03 -1.03
N TRP A 119 0.64 -3.67 -2.06
CA TRP A 119 0.10 -5.03 -1.96
C TRP A 119 1.19 -6.03 -1.51
N VAL A 120 2.40 -5.94 -2.08
CA VAL A 120 3.55 -6.75 -1.65
C VAL A 120 3.91 -6.48 -0.20
N ARG A 121 3.95 -5.21 0.23
CA ARG A 121 4.23 -4.84 1.63
C ARG A 121 3.25 -5.50 2.59
N VAL A 122 1.94 -5.39 2.34
CA VAL A 122 0.90 -6.01 3.17
C VAL A 122 1.04 -7.53 3.19
N THR A 123 1.29 -8.14 2.04
CA THR A 123 1.46 -9.59 1.93
C THR A 123 2.71 -10.07 2.69
N ALA A 124 3.80 -9.32 2.62
CA ALA A 124 5.04 -9.60 3.35
C ALA A 124 4.87 -9.46 4.87
N THR A 125 4.18 -8.42 5.32
CA THR A 125 3.85 -8.24 6.74
C THR A 125 3.01 -9.40 7.27
N ARG A 126 2.00 -9.83 6.51
CA ARG A 126 1.17 -10.99 6.86
C ARG A 126 1.98 -12.26 6.98
N ALA A 127 2.82 -12.53 5.99
CA ALA A 127 3.68 -13.71 6.01
C ALA A 127 4.58 -13.74 7.25
N ALA A 128 5.16 -12.59 7.61
CA ALA A 128 6.00 -12.48 8.79
C ALA A 128 5.23 -12.68 10.11
N LEU A 129 4.02 -12.14 10.22
CA LEU A 129 3.16 -12.33 11.40
C LEU A 129 2.71 -13.79 11.54
N ASP A 130 2.32 -14.41 10.42
CA ASP A 130 1.94 -15.83 10.41
C ASP A 130 3.13 -16.71 10.82
N ARG A 131 4.34 -16.42 10.32
CA ARG A 131 5.57 -17.10 10.71
C ARG A 131 5.89 -16.92 12.21
N CYS A 132 5.69 -15.72 12.78
CA CYS A 132 5.83 -15.49 14.21
C CYS A 132 4.87 -16.37 15.02
N ARG A 133 3.61 -16.52 14.59
CA ARG A 133 2.62 -17.37 15.25
C ARG A 133 3.02 -18.85 15.17
N GLU A 134 3.47 -19.32 14.00
CA GLU A 134 3.94 -20.70 13.79
C GLU A 134 5.13 -21.03 14.70
N LEU A 135 6.05 -20.09 14.87
CA LEU A 135 7.23 -20.27 15.71
C LEU A 135 6.97 -20.01 17.21
N GLY A 136 5.78 -19.53 17.57
CA GLY A 136 5.45 -19.14 18.95
C GLY A 136 6.29 -17.97 19.48
N VAL A 137 6.81 -17.11 18.59
CA VAL A 137 7.66 -15.97 18.93
C VAL A 137 6.90 -14.65 18.86
N ALA A 138 7.29 -13.67 19.68
CA ALA A 138 6.64 -12.38 19.70
C ALA A 138 6.98 -11.55 18.45
N ALA A 139 5.94 -10.98 17.83
CA ALA A 139 6.08 -9.92 16.83
C ALA A 139 6.24 -8.57 17.52
N ALA A 140 6.80 -7.57 16.81
CA ALA A 140 6.86 -6.22 17.33
C ALA A 140 5.43 -5.65 17.48
N ARG A 141 5.07 -5.21 18.69
CA ARG A 141 3.71 -4.76 19.04
C ARG A 141 3.09 -3.73 18.10
N HIS A 142 3.92 -2.86 17.50
CA HIS A 142 3.45 -1.85 16.54
C HIS A 142 3.07 -2.42 15.16
N THR A 143 3.50 -3.63 14.84
CA THR A 143 3.21 -4.27 13.56
C THR A 143 1.81 -4.89 13.55
N GLU A 144 1.34 -5.40 14.70
CA GLU A 144 -0.03 -5.91 14.83
C GLU A 144 -1.07 -4.81 14.62
N LEU A 145 -0.85 -3.62 15.20
CA LEU A 145 -1.74 -2.47 15.00
C LEU A 145 -1.80 -2.02 13.53
N SER A 146 -0.64 -1.99 12.85
CA SER A 146 -0.57 -1.64 11.42
C SER A 146 -1.21 -2.73 10.53
N TYR A 147 -1.23 -3.97 10.99
CA TYR A 147 -1.83 -5.09 10.29
C TYR A 147 -3.36 -5.10 10.39
N GLU A 148 -3.93 -4.89 11.58
CA GLU A 148 -5.38 -4.74 11.75
C GLU A 148 -5.92 -3.57 10.91
N LEU A 149 -5.11 -2.52 10.76
CA LEU A 149 -5.40 -1.37 9.90
C LEU A 149 -5.35 -1.67 8.39
N ALA A 150 -4.63 -2.70 7.96
CA ALA A 150 -4.46 -3.07 6.54
C ALA A 150 -5.43 -4.16 6.06
N VAL A 151 -6.15 -4.82 6.96
CA VAL A 151 -7.04 -5.97 6.67
C VAL A 151 -8.51 -5.56 6.74
N VAL A 152 -8.94 -4.73 5.80
CA VAL A 152 -10.39 -4.59 5.55
C VAL A 152 -10.72 -5.35 4.27
N PRO A 153 -11.65 -6.32 4.30
CA PRO A 153 -12.19 -6.91 3.08
C PRO A 153 -12.78 -5.77 2.24
N GLN A 154 -12.32 -5.64 1.00
CA GLN A 154 -12.89 -4.62 0.11
C GLN A 154 -14.25 -5.11 -0.35
N THR A 155 -15.32 -4.66 0.30
CA THR A 155 -16.67 -4.85 -0.18
C THR A 155 -16.93 -3.93 -1.37
N THR A 156 -17.85 -4.34 -2.26
CA THR A 156 -18.30 -3.55 -3.43
C THR A 156 -18.73 -2.13 -3.02
N GLU A 157 -19.28 -1.99 -1.83
CA GLU A 157 -19.73 -0.73 -1.23
C GLU A 157 -18.56 0.23 -0.95
N LEU A 158 -17.44 -0.29 -0.44
CA LEU A 158 -16.20 0.48 -0.23
C LEU A 158 -15.57 0.96 -1.54
N ALA A 159 -15.65 0.16 -2.60
CA ALA A 159 -15.17 0.55 -3.92
C ALA A 159 -16.01 1.71 -4.49
N LEU A 160 -17.33 1.68 -4.31
CA LEU A 160 -18.25 2.74 -4.70
C LEU A 160 -17.99 4.04 -3.90
N LEU A 161 -17.82 3.94 -2.59
CA LEU A 161 -17.49 5.09 -1.73
C LEU A 161 -16.15 5.72 -2.11
N ARG A 162 -15.14 4.91 -2.43
CA ARG A 162 -13.83 5.41 -2.93
C ARG A 162 -13.99 6.20 -4.22
N THR A 163 -14.74 5.68 -5.18
CA THR A 163 -14.94 6.37 -6.48
C THR A 163 -15.73 7.66 -6.30
N ARG A 164 -16.76 7.65 -5.46
CA ARG A 164 -17.65 8.81 -5.25
C ARG A 164 -17.00 9.93 -4.47
N TYR A 165 -16.13 9.60 -3.51
CA TYR A 165 -15.56 10.58 -2.58
C TYR A 165 -14.03 10.71 -2.67
N ALA A 166 -13.39 10.08 -3.65
CA ALA A 166 -11.92 10.04 -3.77
C ALA A 166 -11.29 11.44 -3.79
N GLU A 167 -11.81 12.35 -4.61
CA GLU A 167 -11.27 13.71 -4.73
C GLU A 167 -11.48 14.53 -3.45
N ALA A 168 -12.69 14.45 -2.88
CA ALA A 168 -13.02 15.15 -1.64
C ALA A 168 -12.13 14.67 -0.49
N PHE A 169 -11.94 13.36 -0.39
CA PHE A 169 -11.08 12.76 0.61
C PHE A 169 -9.60 13.10 0.39
N GLN A 170 -9.09 13.00 -0.82
CA GLN A 170 -7.70 13.36 -1.15
C GLN A 170 -7.42 14.84 -0.84
N SER A 171 -8.35 15.73 -1.16
CA SER A 171 -8.25 17.14 -0.82
C SER A 171 -8.25 17.36 0.70
N ALA A 172 -9.19 16.73 1.41
CA ALA A 172 -9.27 16.81 2.87
C ALA A 172 -7.99 16.29 3.53
N LEU A 173 -7.45 15.18 3.03
CA LEU A 173 -6.23 14.58 3.52
C LEU A 173 -5.01 15.49 3.31
N ARG A 174 -4.84 16.06 2.10
CA ARG A 174 -3.76 17.03 1.84
C ARG A 174 -3.81 18.19 2.83
N ASN A 175 -4.98 18.77 3.02
CA ASN A 175 -5.17 19.90 3.92
C ASN A 175 -4.89 19.50 5.39
N ALA A 176 -5.34 18.34 5.83
CA ALA A 176 -5.09 17.84 7.17
C ALA A 176 -3.59 17.61 7.43
N VAL A 177 -2.87 17.03 6.46
CA VAL A 177 -1.41 16.85 6.55
C VAL A 177 -0.68 18.19 6.53
N ALA A 178 -1.10 19.15 5.70
CA ALA A 178 -0.52 20.48 5.65
C ALA A 178 -0.72 21.27 6.94
N ALA A 179 -1.85 21.06 7.63
CA ALA A 179 -2.17 21.70 8.90
C ALA A 179 -1.40 21.13 10.11
N LEU A 180 -0.74 19.99 9.96
CA LEU A 180 0.06 19.42 11.06
C LEU A 180 1.21 20.35 11.46
N PRO A 181 1.55 20.42 12.76
CA PRO A 181 2.78 21.04 13.21
C PRO A 181 4.00 20.43 12.48
N ALA A 182 4.97 21.25 12.08
CA ALA A 182 6.12 20.83 11.28
C ALA A 182 6.85 19.61 11.86
N ARG A 183 6.96 19.53 13.18
CA ARG A 183 7.61 18.42 13.90
C ARG A 183 6.84 17.11 13.72
N GLU A 184 5.52 17.13 13.88
CA GLU A 184 4.67 15.95 13.74
C GLU A 184 4.59 15.49 12.29
N ARG A 185 4.50 16.43 11.36
CA ARG A 185 4.53 16.17 9.92
C ARG A 185 5.86 15.53 9.48
N ASN A 186 7.00 16.03 9.98
CA ASN A 186 8.31 15.45 9.67
C ASN A 186 8.50 14.07 10.32
N ALA A 187 8.05 13.87 11.57
CA ALA A 187 8.10 12.57 12.22
C ALA A 187 7.25 11.53 11.45
N LEU A 188 6.07 11.94 10.98
CA LEU A 188 5.21 11.11 10.15
C LEU A 188 5.88 10.75 8.81
N ARG A 189 6.51 11.73 8.15
CA ARG A 189 7.26 11.53 6.90
C ARG A 189 8.43 10.56 7.08
N MET A 190 9.21 10.72 8.15
CA MET A 190 10.31 9.80 8.46
C MET A 190 9.81 8.38 8.71
N HIS A 191 8.67 8.25 9.41
CA HIS A 191 8.10 6.95 9.75
C HIS A 191 7.50 6.24 8.54
N LEU A 192 6.66 6.92 7.76
CA LEU A 192 5.94 6.34 6.62
C LEU A 192 6.77 6.33 5.34
N GLY A 193 7.41 7.44 5.00
CA GLY A 193 8.21 7.58 3.78
C GLY A 193 9.62 7.02 3.92
N GLY A 194 10.31 7.37 5.02
CA GLY A 194 11.69 6.95 5.28
C GLY A 194 11.83 5.59 5.97
N GLY A 195 10.74 4.94 6.37
CA GLY A 195 10.79 3.67 7.08
C GLY A 195 11.46 3.72 8.46
N CYS A 196 11.70 4.94 8.99
CA CYS A 196 12.37 5.11 10.28
C CYS A 196 11.53 4.53 11.43
N SER A 197 12.19 3.80 12.32
CA SER A 197 11.56 3.35 13.57
C SER A 197 11.32 4.54 14.51
N ILE A 198 10.43 4.37 15.47
CA ILE A 198 10.17 5.38 16.52
C ILE A 198 11.45 5.71 17.29
N ASP A 199 12.30 4.72 17.52
CA ASP A 199 13.59 4.91 18.19
C ASP A 199 14.54 5.77 17.35
N GLN A 200 14.60 5.54 16.03
CA GLN A 200 15.41 6.36 15.11
C GLN A 200 14.90 7.80 15.03
N ILE A 201 13.57 8.00 15.03
CA ILE A 201 12.97 9.33 15.10
C ILE A 201 13.34 10.01 16.43
N GLY A 202 13.25 9.27 17.55
CA GLY A 202 13.66 9.77 18.86
C GLY A 202 15.11 10.22 18.88
N LEU A 203 16.02 9.40 18.34
CA LEU A 203 17.45 9.74 18.21
C LEU A 203 17.67 10.97 17.33
N THR A 204 17.01 11.06 16.19
CA THR A 204 17.16 12.20 15.25
C THR A 204 16.75 13.53 15.88
N TYR A 205 15.72 13.51 16.73
CA TYR A 205 15.24 14.73 17.40
C TYR A 205 15.78 14.92 18.82
N GLY A 206 16.64 14.03 19.30
CA GLY A 206 17.20 14.09 20.65
C GLY A 206 16.14 13.94 21.74
N VAL A 207 15.08 13.16 21.49
CA VAL A 207 13.98 12.94 22.44
C VAL A 207 13.78 11.47 22.76
N HIS A 208 13.17 11.20 23.91
CA HIS A 208 12.83 9.84 24.29
C HIS A 208 11.81 9.22 23.30
N ARG A 209 11.94 7.91 23.05
CA ARG A 209 11.06 7.18 22.11
C ARG A 209 9.56 7.40 22.38
N ALA A 210 9.16 7.51 23.67
CA ALA A 210 7.77 7.77 24.04
C ALA A 210 7.26 9.14 23.57
N THR A 211 8.16 10.13 23.43
CA THR A 211 7.83 11.45 22.91
C THR A 211 7.62 11.38 21.40
N ALA A 212 8.50 10.67 20.67
CA ALA A 212 8.35 10.43 19.24
C ALA A 212 7.07 9.63 18.93
N ALA A 213 6.74 8.62 19.73
CA ALA A 213 5.50 7.87 19.63
C ALA A 213 4.26 8.77 19.78
N ARG A 214 4.26 9.67 20.77
CA ARG A 214 3.17 10.63 20.97
C ARG A 214 3.00 11.62 19.82
N TRP A 215 4.07 12.03 19.16
CA TRP A 215 3.97 12.88 17.97
C TRP A 215 3.28 12.17 16.81
N LEU A 216 3.64 10.90 16.58
CA LEU A 216 2.99 10.10 15.54
C LEU A 216 1.51 9.84 15.83
N GLU A 217 1.17 9.59 17.10
CA GLU A 217 -0.21 9.39 17.52
C GLU A 217 -1.04 10.68 17.32
N ARG A 218 -0.57 11.81 17.81
CA ARG A 218 -1.21 13.11 17.59
C ARG A 218 -1.36 13.45 16.11
N ALA A 219 -0.33 13.17 15.29
CA ALA A 219 -0.41 13.40 13.86
C ALA A 219 -1.54 12.58 13.23
N ARG A 220 -1.68 11.30 13.62
CA ARG A 220 -2.75 10.42 13.14
C ARG A 220 -4.14 10.91 13.56
N GLU A 221 -4.30 11.27 14.83
CA GLU A 221 -5.55 11.80 15.37
C GLU A 221 -5.94 13.11 14.69
N SER A 222 -5.00 14.04 14.52
CA SER A 222 -5.22 15.32 13.85
C SER A 222 -5.60 15.15 12.38
N ILE A 223 -4.96 14.22 11.67
CA ILE A 223 -5.32 13.91 10.28
C ILE A 223 -6.73 13.32 10.23
N ALA A 224 -7.04 12.33 11.08
CA ALA A 224 -8.35 11.69 11.11
C ALA A 224 -9.47 12.69 11.45
N GLY A 225 -9.23 13.60 12.40
CA GLY A 225 -10.14 14.69 12.74
C GLY A 225 -10.33 15.65 11.57
N GLY A 226 -9.25 16.19 11.04
CA GLY A 226 -9.29 17.16 9.94
C GLY A 226 -9.95 16.62 8.67
N VAL A 227 -9.74 15.35 8.35
CA VAL A 227 -10.42 14.69 7.22
C VAL A 227 -11.91 14.55 7.49
N ARG A 228 -12.29 14.15 8.71
CA ARG A 228 -13.69 14.02 9.10
C ARG A 228 -14.43 15.35 9.00
N ASP A 229 -13.84 16.41 9.55
CA ASP A 229 -14.42 17.75 9.57
C ASP A 229 -14.55 18.31 8.15
N ALA A 230 -13.54 18.13 7.30
CA ALA A 230 -13.56 18.58 5.91
C ALA A 230 -14.59 17.81 5.06
N LEU A 231 -14.83 16.54 5.32
CA LEU A 231 -15.88 15.76 4.65
C LEU A 231 -17.27 16.17 5.16
N ALA A 232 -17.44 16.39 6.46
CA ALA A 232 -18.68 16.87 7.04
C ALA A 232 -19.07 18.25 6.48
N ALA A 233 -18.11 19.14 6.32
CA ALA A 233 -18.31 20.47 5.72
C ALA A 233 -18.76 20.42 4.24
N ARG A 234 -18.54 19.29 3.54
CA ARG A 234 -19.01 19.03 2.18
C ARG A 234 -20.30 18.20 2.14
N GLU A 235 -21.00 18.10 3.24
CA GLU A 235 -22.23 17.29 3.41
C GLU A 235 -22.03 15.79 3.16
N VAL A 236 -20.78 15.31 3.15
CA VAL A 236 -20.44 13.89 3.04
C VAL A 236 -20.61 13.26 4.42
N ARG A 237 -21.79 12.67 4.65
CA ARG A 237 -22.08 11.95 5.90
C ARG A 237 -21.62 10.51 5.78
N LEU A 238 -20.52 10.16 6.42
CA LEU A 238 -20.04 8.79 6.55
C LEU A 238 -20.36 8.27 7.95
N THR A 239 -20.82 7.04 8.04
CA THR A 239 -20.91 6.34 9.31
C THR A 239 -19.49 6.12 9.89
N ALA A 240 -19.38 5.87 11.18
CA ALA A 240 -18.10 5.56 11.81
C ALA A 240 -17.42 4.30 11.21
N SER A 241 -18.21 3.36 10.68
CA SER A 241 -17.72 2.18 9.97
C SER A 241 -17.17 2.52 8.59
N GLU A 242 -17.91 3.29 7.79
CA GLU A 242 -17.51 3.74 6.46
C GLU A 242 -16.26 4.63 6.54
N PHE A 243 -16.21 5.55 7.53
CA PHE A 243 -15.04 6.39 7.76
C PHE A 243 -13.79 5.57 8.09
N ARG A 244 -13.91 4.58 8.99
CA ARG A 244 -12.82 3.65 9.28
C ARG A 244 -12.39 2.89 8.05
N SER A 245 -13.33 2.31 7.33
CA SER A 245 -13.08 1.54 6.11
C SER A 245 -12.42 2.39 5.01
N LEU A 246 -12.87 3.64 4.85
CA LEU A 246 -12.25 4.61 3.94
C LEU A 246 -10.85 5.00 4.43
N GLY A 247 -10.68 5.26 5.73
CA GLY A 247 -9.40 5.54 6.36
C GLY A 247 -8.39 4.41 6.19
N HIS A 248 -8.83 3.16 6.32
CA HIS A 248 -7.99 1.98 6.09
C HIS A 248 -7.58 1.83 4.62
N ALA A 249 -8.53 2.00 3.69
CA ALA A 249 -8.24 1.94 2.27
C ALA A 249 -7.26 3.02 1.82
N LEU A 250 -7.24 4.15 2.49
CA LEU A 250 -6.44 5.33 2.17
C LEU A 250 -5.16 5.44 3.01
N ALA A 251 -5.05 4.76 4.16
CA ALA A 251 -3.80 4.65 4.90
C ALA A 251 -2.71 3.98 4.04
N SER A 252 -3.08 2.95 3.25
CA SER A 252 -2.17 2.34 2.27
C SER A 252 -1.79 3.30 1.14
N GLU A 253 -2.73 4.14 0.70
CA GLU A 253 -2.49 5.16 -0.33
C GLU A 253 -1.68 6.35 0.23
N LEU A 254 -1.86 6.67 1.51
CA LEU A 254 -1.08 7.67 2.24
C LEU A 254 0.38 7.24 2.40
N GLU A 255 0.63 6.00 2.78
CA GLU A 255 1.98 5.44 2.86
C GLU A 255 2.69 5.49 1.51
N LEU A 256 1.97 5.26 0.40
CA LEU A 256 2.49 5.36 -0.95
C LEU A 256 2.80 6.79 -1.39
N ARG A 257 1.92 7.74 -1.05
CA ARG A 257 2.08 9.15 -1.44
C ARG A 257 3.06 9.90 -0.56
N LEU A 258 3.22 9.51 0.70
CA LEU A 258 4.23 10.07 1.60
C LEU A 258 5.63 9.51 1.33
N SER A 259 5.76 8.38 0.64
CA SER A 259 7.04 7.84 0.17
C SER A 259 7.49 8.36 -1.20
N GLY A 260 6.61 9.03 -1.96
CA GLY A 260 6.92 9.64 -3.26
C GLY A 260 6.67 11.15 -3.23
N SER A 261 7.14 11.88 -4.23
CA SER A 261 7.19 13.34 -4.45
C SER A 261 5.99 14.22 -4.01
N PHE A 262 4.99 13.66 -3.35
CA PHE A 262 3.81 14.39 -2.88
C PHE A 262 4.12 15.43 -1.79
N ILE A 263 5.13 15.17 -0.96
CA ILE A 263 5.53 16.13 0.09
C ILE A 263 6.34 17.26 -0.49
N ASP A 264 7.10 17.02 -1.56
CA ASP A 264 7.88 18.06 -2.23
C ASP A 264 6.97 19.06 -2.96
N GLY A 265 5.84 18.62 -3.52
CA GLY A 265 4.83 19.50 -4.12
C GLY A 265 4.06 20.38 -3.13
N VAL A 266 3.86 19.93 -1.89
CA VAL A 266 3.18 20.73 -0.84
C VAL A 266 4.14 21.74 -0.18
N VAL A 267 5.45 21.51 -0.25
CA VAL A 267 6.48 22.41 0.30
C VAL A 267 6.95 23.44 -0.72
N ALA A 268 6.80 23.19 -2.03
CA ALA A 268 7.23 24.10 -3.09
C ALA A 268 6.22 25.22 -3.42
N GLU A 269 5.00 25.18 -2.85
CA GLU A 269 3.98 26.24 -3.02
C GLU A 269 3.95 27.23 -1.85
N ARG A 270 5.11 27.60 -1.30
CA ARG A 270 5.25 28.78 -0.45
C ARG A 270 6.46 29.62 -0.85
#